data_db4afec2e4550dd07491f23d3c9de674
#
_entry.id   db4afec2e4550dd07491f23d3c9de674
#
_cell.length_a   1.000
_cell.length_b   1.000
_cell.length_c   1.000
_cell.angle_alpha   90.00
_cell.angle_beta   90.00
_cell.angle_gamma   90.00
#
_symmetry.space_group_name_H-M   'P 1'
#
loop_
_entity.id
_entity.type
_entity.pdbx_description
1 polymer ?
#
loop_
_entity_poly.entity_id
_entity_poly.type
_entity_poly.pdbx_seq_one_letter_code
_entity_poly.pdbx_strand_id
1 'polypeptide(L)'
;MLWRHEIRVIALFLLAFGLHQAGIFVLGINSFFGWLLSLMYVVVTLIAILFIKGQRSRFSQHGFLLPGGVGRYLAVAVFFGFVYVFIIIFLPGAISGFDALPGALLSLDTFLTGGSIVLASIASETVFRGYVQTEVEADHGFYIALIVVSSMFALYMLPVTTYFAGDLTGILRGLLPLLAESVFLCAFFKESKTLLCPIAFTATVEMLKVFTPLEALTGDYTLPFMIVTYIVLIPVMQSFVGDVRQQDERLDSTPVPDSEEDDAT
;
A
#
# COMPACT_ATOMS: atom_id res chain seq x y z
N MET A 1 -20.61 11.53 21.75
CA MET A 1 -20.70 10.77 20.48
C MET A 1 -19.35 10.55 19.80
N LEU A 2 -18.33 11.34 20.09
CA LEU A 2 -16.94 11.26 19.56
C LEU A 2 -16.27 9.88 19.76
N TRP A 3 -16.38 9.27 20.92
CA TRP A 3 -15.75 7.98 21.28
C TRP A 3 -16.15 6.77 20.40
N ARG A 4 -17.23 6.82 19.63
CA ARG A 4 -17.66 5.68 18.81
C ARG A 4 -16.80 5.49 17.55
N HIS A 5 -16.24 6.54 16.98
CA HIS A 5 -15.39 6.45 15.79
C HIS A 5 -14.00 5.89 16.15
N GLU A 6 -13.40 6.42 17.21
CA GLU A 6 -12.09 5.98 17.69
C GLU A 6 -12.10 4.51 18.10
N ILE A 7 -13.15 4.07 18.83
CA ILE A 7 -13.32 2.65 19.19
C ILE A 7 -13.39 1.76 17.94
N ARG A 8 -14.07 2.19 16.89
CA ARG A 8 -14.17 1.40 15.64
C ARG A 8 -12.84 1.31 14.91
N VAL A 9 -12.09 2.41 14.85
CA VAL A 9 -10.73 2.43 14.27
C VAL A 9 -9.82 1.46 15.02
N ILE A 10 -9.83 1.53 16.36
CA ILE A 10 -9.03 0.63 17.21
C ILE A 10 -9.47 -0.82 17.03
N ALA A 11 -10.78 -1.10 17.03
CA ALA A 11 -11.30 -2.46 16.87
C ALA A 11 -10.92 -3.06 15.51
N LEU A 12 -11.01 -2.28 14.42
CA LEU A 12 -10.60 -2.74 13.10
C LEU A 12 -9.10 -2.98 13.03
N PHE A 13 -8.31 -2.08 13.63
CA PHE A 13 -6.86 -2.26 13.74
C PHE A 13 -6.51 -3.55 14.49
N LEU A 14 -7.12 -3.81 15.66
CA LEU A 14 -6.86 -5.02 16.44
C LEU A 14 -7.27 -6.30 15.69
N LEU A 15 -8.38 -6.25 14.94
CA LEU A 15 -8.79 -7.36 14.08
C LEU A 15 -7.77 -7.62 12.97
N ALA A 16 -7.37 -6.59 12.25
CA ALA A 16 -6.38 -6.68 11.19
C ALA A 16 -5.03 -7.18 11.72
N PHE A 17 -4.58 -6.63 12.85
CA PHE A 17 -3.37 -7.05 13.55
C PHE A 17 -3.42 -8.53 13.94
N GLY A 18 -4.51 -8.97 14.59
CA GLY A 18 -4.67 -10.36 15.02
C GLY A 18 -4.65 -11.35 13.85
N LEU A 19 -5.35 -11.05 12.76
CA LEU A 19 -5.40 -11.90 11.57
C LEU A 19 -4.04 -11.97 10.86
N HIS A 20 -3.34 -10.83 10.75
CA HIS A 20 -2.02 -10.78 10.14
C HIS A 20 -0.99 -11.58 10.95
N GLN A 21 -0.94 -11.37 12.27
CA GLN A 21 -0.02 -12.11 13.13
C GLN A 21 -0.32 -13.61 13.13
N ALA A 22 -1.59 -14.01 13.17
CA ALA A 22 -1.97 -15.42 13.06
C ALA A 22 -1.48 -16.03 11.74
N GLY A 23 -1.57 -15.28 10.63
CA GLY A 23 -1.07 -15.72 9.32
C GLY A 23 0.41 -16.01 9.32
N ILE A 24 1.19 -15.08 9.83
CA ILE A 24 2.66 -15.17 9.79
C ILE A 24 3.18 -16.23 10.77
N PHE A 25 2.72 -16.20 12.02
CA PHE A 25 3.30 -17.03 13.09
C PHE A 25 2.72 -18.46 13.17
N VAL A 26 1.47 -18.65 12.76
CA VAL A 26 0.81 -19.97 12.88
C VAL A 26 0.90 -20.78 11.60
N LEU A 27 0.67 -20.17 10.44
CA LEU A 27 0.51 -20.90 9.18
C LEU A 27 1.70 -20.74 8.22
N GLY A 28 2.51 -19.71 8.41
CA GLY A 28 3.59 -19.38 7.48
C GLY A 28 3.07 -18.81 6.17
N ILE A 29 3.62 -17.67 5.74
CA ILE A 29 3.13 -16.93 4.58
C ILE A 29 3.39 -17.63 3.23
N ASN A 30 4.37 -18.53 3.19
CA ASN A 30 4.82 -19.24 1.97
C ASN A 30 4.11 -20.58 1.75
N SER A 31 2.96 -20.80 2.38
CA SER A 31 2.17 -22.02 2.23
C SER A 31 0.82 -21.76 1.59
N PHE A 32 0.18 -22.79 1.07
CA PHE A 32 -1.20 -22.71 0.60
C PHE A 32 -2.13 -22.16 1.70
N PHE A 33 -1.92 -22.57 2.95
CA PHE A 33 -2.70 -22.07 4.09
C PHE A 33 -2.45 -20.60 4.37
N GLY A 34 -1.20 -20.11 4.19
CA GLY A 34 -0.87 -18.69 4.28
C GLY A 34 -1.62 -17.88 3.22
N TRP A 35 -1.68 -18.37 1.99
CA TRP A 35 -2.46 -17.77 0.92
C TRP A 35 -3.98 -17.71 1.24
N LEU A 36 -4.53 -18.83 1.70
CA LEU A 36 -5.94 -18.92 2.11
C LEU A 36 -6.24 -17.93 3.26
N LEU A 37 -5.35 -17.82 4.24
CA LEU A 37 -5.51 -16.88 5.34
C LEU A 37 -5.42 -15.43 4.88
N SER A 38 -4.53 -15.10 3.95
CA SER A 38 -4.47 -13.75 3.35
C SER A 38 -5.77 -13.41 2.64
N LEU A 39 -6.37 -14.36 1.92
CA LEU A 39 -7.69 -14.18 1.32
C LEU A 39 -8.78 -13.97 2.38
N MET A 40 -8.80 -14.78 3.44
CA MET A 40 -9.73 -14.60 4.56
C MET A 40 -9.53 -13.25 5.24
N TYR A 41 -8.30 -12.78 5.40
CA TYR A 41 -7.98 -11.46 5.94
C TYR A 41 -8.61 -10.34 5.10
N VAL A 42 -8.49 -10.40 3.76
CA VAL A 42 -9.14 -9.42 2.86
C VAL A 42 -10.65 -9.46 3.04
N VAL A 43 -11.26 -10.64 2.97
CA VAL A 43 -12.72 -10.80 3.06
C VAL A 43 -13.25 -10.31 4.40
N VAL A 44 -12.62 -10.71 5.51
CA VAL A 44 -13.04 -10.30 6.86
C VAL A 44 -12.89 -8.79 7.04
N THR A 45 -11.80 -8.21 6.54
CA THR A 45 -11.56 -6.76 6.61
C THR A 45 -12.62 -5.98 5.83
N LEU A 46 -12.94 -6.41 4.60
CA LEU A 46 -13.98 -5.78 3.79
C LEU A 46 -15.36 -5.91 4.44
N ILE A 47 -15.70 -7.09 4.98
CA ILE A 47 -16.96 -7.31 5.71
C ILE A 47 -17.01 -6.39 6.93
N ALA A 48 -15.94 -6.31 7.73
CA ALA A 48 -15.88 -5.45 8.92
C ALA A 48 -16.11 -3.97 8.56
N ILE A 49 -15.48 -3.48 7.49
CA ILE A 49 -15.69 -2.10 7.01
C ILE A 49 -17.15 -1.88 6.58
N LEU A 50 -17.75 -2.85 5.86
CA LEU A 50 -19.15 -2.79 5.45
C LEU A 50 -20.09 -2.72 6.65
N PHE A 51 -19.87 -3.58 7.66
CA PHE A 51 -20.68 -3.58 8.89
C PHE A 51 -20.54 -2.29 9.70
N ILE A 52 -19.33 -1.75 9.79
CA ILE A 52 -19.07 -0.52 10.54
C ILE A 52 -19.75 0.67 9.85
N LYS A 53 -19.77 0.72 8.55
CA LYS A 53 -20.24 1.90 7.80
C LYS A 53 -21.71 1.87 7.41
N GLY A 54 -22.34 0.71 7.30
CA GLY A 54 -23.79 0.55 7.11
C GLY A 54 -24.46 1.28 5.92
N GLN A 55 -23.70 1.99 5.05
CA GLN A 55 -24.27 2.73 3.94
C GLN A 55 -23.36 2.73 2.70
N ARG A 56 -23.94 2.36 1.56
CA ARG A 56 -23.32 2.34 0.22
C ARG A 56 -22.72 3.68 -0.23
N SER A 57 -23.24 4.82 0.23
CA SER A 57 -22.86 6.16 -0.19
C SER A 57 -21.46 6.62 0.27
N ARG A 58 -20.83 5.88 1.19
CA ARG A 58 -19.53 6.26 1.76
C ARG A 58 -18.33 5.47 1.20
N PHE A 59 -18.56 4.47 0.35
CA PHE A 59 -17.44 3.74 -0.30
C PHE A 59 -16.55 4.64 -1.14
N SER A 60 -17.13 5.64 -1.81
CA SER A 60 -16.37 6.62 -2.58
C SER A 60 -15.37 7.41 -1.74
N GLN A 61 -15.77 7.76 -0.51
CA GLN A 61 -14.92 8.53 0.40
C GLN A 61 -13.69 7.75 0.87
N HIS A 62 -13.73 6.41 0.81
CA HIS A 62 -12.63 5.52 1.20
C HIS A 62 -11.77 5.05 0.03
N GLY A 63 -11.90 5.69 -1.13
CA GLY A 63 -11.07 5.40 -2.30
C GLY A 63 -11.40 4.08 -3.00
N PHE A 64 -12.57 3.46 -2.72
CA PHE A 64 -13.01 2.24 -3.40
C PHE A 64 -13.63 2.47 -4.77
N LEU A 65 -13.91 3.71 -5.15
CA LEU A 65 -14.37 4.02 -6.50
C LEU A 65 -13.18 4.02 -7.46
N LEU A 66 -13.44 3.44 -8.61
CA LEU A 66 -12.52 3.50 -9.73
C LEU A 66 -12.67 4.88 -10.41
N PRO A 67 -11.63 5.71 -10.41
CA PRO A 67 -11.67 6.98 -11.13
C PRO A 67 -11.77 6.72 -12.63
N GLY A 68 -12.29 7.69 -13.37
CA GLY A 68 -12.06 7.74 -14.81
C GLY A 68 -10.58 7.63 -15.10
N GLY A 69 -10.15 6.92 -16.13
CA GLY A 69 -8.73 6.78 -16.41
C GLY A 69 -7.95 5.88 -15.45
N VAL A 70 -8.61 4.96 -14.75
CA VAL A 70 -8.01 4.03 -13.77
C VAL A 70 -6.69 3.40 -14.23
N GLY A 71 -6.57 3.10 -15.51
CA GLY A 71 -5.34 2.54 -16.09
C GLY A 71 -4.12 3.46 -15.93
N ARG A 72 -4.31 4.78 -15.97
CA ARG A 72 -3.22 5.76 -15.78
C ARG A 72 -2.76 5.77 -14.33
N TYR A 73 -3.67 5.75 -13.37
CA TYR A 73 -3.34 5.67 -11.94
C TYR A 73 -2.58 4.38 -11.61
N LEU A 74 -3.01 3.24 -12.17
CA LEU A 74 -2.31 1.97 -12.03
C LEU A 74 -0.92 2.02 -12.67
N ALA A 75 -0.79 2.56 -13.88
CA ALA A 75 0.50 2.70 -14.55
C ALA A 75 1.48 3.56 -13.74
N VAL A 76 1.02 4.69 -13.20
CA VAL A 76 1.82 5.55 -12.32
C VAL A 76 2.26 4.78 -11.07
N ALA A 77 1.34 4.10 -10.40
CA ALA A 77 1.66 3.36 -9.17
C ALA A 77 2.66 2.23 -9.40
N VAL A 78 2.45 1.43 -10.44
CA VAL A 78 3.38 0.36 -10.84
C VAL A 78 4.74 0.92 -11.25
N PHE A 79 4.76 2.00 -12.02
CA PHE A 79 6.01 2.69 -12.40
C PHE A 79 6.81 3.15 -11.18
N PHE A 80 6.17 3.81 -10.21
CA PHE A 80 6.85 4.22 -8.98
C PHE A 80 7.32 3.03 -8.14
N GLY A 81 6.58 1.92 -8.11
CA GLY A 81 7.01 0.68 -7.48
C GLY A 81 8.28 0.12 -8.10
N PHE A 82 8.35 0.08 -9.44
CA PHE A 82 9.57 -0.32 -10.16
C PHE A 82 10.73 0.64 -9.91
N VAL A 83 10.52 1.95 -9.98
CA VAL A 83 11.55 2.97 -9.71
C VAL A 83 12.10 2.81 -8.29
N TYR A 84 11.22 2.64 -7.30
CA TYR A 84 11.63 2.43 -5.92
C TYR A 84 12.53 1.19 -5.78
N VAL A 85 12.08 0.03 -6.25
CA VAL A 85 12.85 -1.22 -6.16
C VAL A 85 14.16 -1.12 -6.95
N PHE A 86 14.12 -0.50 -8.14
CA PHE A 86 15.33 -0.24 -8.91
C PHE A 86 16.37 0.54 -8.09
N ILE A 87 15.96 1.63 -7.45
CA ILE A 87 16.86 2.47 -6.65
C ILE A 87 17.42 1.69 -5.45
N ILE A 88 16.58 0.95 -4.71
CA ILE A 88 17.02 0.28 -3.47
C ILE A 88 17.84 -1.00 -3.71
N ILE A 89 17.76 -1.59 -4.90
CA ILE A 89 18.50 -2.80 -5.25
C ILE A 89 19.71 -2.45 -6.13
N PHE A 90 19.47 -1.73 -7.22
CA PHE A 90 20.50 -1.49 -8.22
C PHE A 90 21.55 -0.47 -7.79
N LEU A 91 21.17 0.58 -7.06
CA LEU A 91 22.16 1.55 -6.59
C LEU A 91 23.11 0.97 -5.53
N PRO A 92 22.64 0.29 -4.47
CA PRO A 92 23.54 -0.39 -3.55
C PRO A 92 24.37 -1.48 -4.24
N GLY A 93 23.76 -2.28 -5.14
CA GLY A 93 24.46 -3.29 -5.91
C GLY A 93 25.55 -2.72 -6.82
N ALA A 94 25.32 -1.57 -7.43
CA ALA A 94 26.33 -0.89 -8.24
C ALA A 94 27.52 -0.37 -7.40
N ILE A 95 27.30 -0.05 -6.14
CA ILE A 95 28.33 0.43 -5.19
C ILE A 95 29.12 -0.76 -4.60
N SER A 96 28.43 -1.83 -4.19
CA SER A 96 29.03 -2.97 -3.49
C SER A 96 29.47 -4.14 -4.38
N GLY A 97 29.11 -4.10 -5.66
CA GLY A 97 29.25 -5.20 -6.60
C GLY A 97 28.01 -6.12 -6.62
N PHE A 98 27.58 -6.52 -7.81
CA PHE A 98 26.50 -7.50 -7.96
C PHE A 98 27.05 -8.90 -7.77
N ASP A 99 26.91 -9.51 -6.60
CA ASP A 99 26.91 -10.95 -6.50
C ASP A 99 25.62 -11.46 -7.13
N ALA A 100 25.75 -12.32 -8.13
CA ALA A 100 24.75 -12.79 -9.07
C ALA A 100 23.28 -12.65 -8.65
N LEU A 101 22.47 -11.91 -9.44
CA LEU A 101 21.02 -11.93 -9.31
C LEU A 101 20.56 -13.40 -9.40
N PRO A 102 19.93 -13.97 -8.37
CA PRO A 102 19.44 -15.34 -8.48
C PRO A 102 18.42 -15.38 -9.61
N GLY A 103 18.57 -16.35 -10.50
CA GLY A 103 17.56 -16.61 -11.50
C GLY A 103 16.23 -16.87 -10.81
N ALA A 104 15.26 -16.00 -11.04
CA ALA A 104 13.92 -16.14 -10.50
C ALA A 104 13.35 -17.48 -10.98
N LEU A 105 13.32 -18.46 -10.13
CA LEU A 105 12.66 -19.72 -10.41
C LEU A 105 11.16 -19.46 -10.33
N LEU A 106 10.50 -19.43 -11.48
CA LEU A 106 9.04 -19.48 -11.58
C LEU A 106 8.59 -20.83 -11.03
N SER A 107 8.31 -20.87 -9.75
CA SER A 107 7.77 -22.05 -9.07
C SER A 107 6.33 -21.77 -8.60
N LEU A 108 5.58 -22.84 -8.32
CA LEU A 108 4.26 -22.71 -7.72
C LEU A 108 4.34 -21.97 -6.39
N ASP A 109 5.38 -22.21 -5.59
CA ASP A 109 5.59 -21.54 -4.30
C ASP A 109 5.82 -20.04 -4.48
N THR A 110 6.59 -19.63 -5.48
CA THR A 110 6.79 -18.21 -5.82
C THR A 110 5.47 -17.56 -6.22
N PHE A 111 4.65 -18.25 -7.01
CA PHE A 111 3.32 -17.76 -7.40
C PHE A 111 2.38 -17.63 -6.20
N LEU A 112 2.32 -18.63 -5.34
CA LEU A 112 1.48 -18.60 -4.12
C LEU A 112 1.95 -17.51 -3.14
N THR A 113 3.25 -17.36 -2.97
CA THR A 113 3.84 -16.29 -2.14
C THR A 113 3.48 -14.92 -2.71
N GLY A 114 3.68 -14.69 -4.00
CA GLY A 114 3.29 -13.45 -4.65
C GLY A 114 1.80 -13.15 -4.54
N GLY A 115 0.94 -14.15 -4.75
CA GLY A 115 -0.51 -14.01 -4.58
C GLY A 115 -0.90 -13.64 -3.15
N SER A 116 -0.30 -14.26 -2.14
CA SER A 116 -0.55 -13.93 -0.73
C SER A 116 -0.10 -12.51 -0.36
N ILE A 117 1.02 -12.06 -0.92
CA ILE A 117 1.53 -10.70 -0.73
C ILE A 117 0.57 -9.67 -1.33
N VAL A 118 0.09 -9.88 -2.56
CA VAL A 118 -0.89 -8.98 -3.19
C VAL A 118 -2.16 -8.89 -2.35
N LEU A 119 -2.68 -10.03 -1.88
CA LEU A 119 -3.87 -10.06 -1.04
C LEU A 119 -3.64 -9.35 0.30
N ALA A 120 -2.49 -9.58 0.95
CA ALA A 120 -2.13 -8.87 2.18
C ALA A 120 -2.00 -7.36 1.96
N SER A 121 -1.44 -6.92 0.83
CA SER A 121 -1.37 -5.52 0.44
C SER A 121 -2.76 -4.90 0.27
N ILE A 122 -3.68 -5.60 -0.40
CA ILE A 122 -5.08 -5.14 -0.53
C ILE A 122 -5.71 -4.94 0.85
N ALA A 123 -5.55 -5.91 1.75
CA ALA A 123 -6.13 -5.85 3.08
C ALA A 123 -5.53 -4.71 3.92
N SER A 124 -4.21 -4.62 3.97
CA SER A 124 -3.51 -3.59 4.76
C SER A 124 -3.81 -2.18 4.25
N GLU A 125 -3.75 -1.94 2.94
CA GLU A 125 -4.06 -0.63 2.38
C GLU A 125 -5.53 -0.24 2.60
N THR A 126 -6.45 -1.21 2.52
CA THR A 126 -7.86 -1.00 2.82
C THR A 126 -8.08 -0.56 4.27
N VAL A 127 -7.38 -1.19 5.23
CA VAL A 127 -7.44 -0.81 6.64
C VAL A 127 -6.81 0.55 6.89
N PHE A 128 -5.54 0.70 6.51
CA PHE A 128 -4.74 1.86 6.93
C PHE A 128 -5.08 3.11 6.13
N ARG A 129 -5.18 3.03 4.81
CA ARG A 129 -5.44 4.20 3.94
C ARG A 129 -6.93 4.37 3.68
N GLY A 130 -7.61 3.28 3.35
CA GLY A 130 -9.04 3.34 3.05
C GLY A 130 -9.88 3.71 4.27
N TYR A 131 -9.60 3.14 5.43
CA TYR A 131 -10.43 3.36 6.61
C TYR A 131 -9.79 4.31 7.62
N VAL A 132 -8.64 3.94 8.20
CA VAL A 132 -8.05 4.71 9.31
C VAL A 132 -7.67 6.12 8.88
N GLN A 133 -6.95 6.26 7.74
CA GLN A 133 -6.56 7.58 7.25
C GLN A 133 -7.78 8.45 6.97
N THR A 134 -8.79 7.92 6.28
CA THR A 134 -9.99 8.69 5.91
C THR A 134 -10.76 9.16 7.14
N GLU A 135 -10.92 8.30 8.16
CA GLU A 135 -11.64 8.67 9.37
C GLU A 135 -10.88 9.70 10.20
N VAL A 136 -9.57 9.50 10.39
CA VAL A 136 -8.75 10.42 11.18
C VAL A 136 -8.55 11.75 10.43
N GLU A 137 -8.39 11.72 9.09
CA GLU A 137 -8.26 12.93 8.28
C GLU A 137 -9.54 13.79 8.33
N ALA A 138 -10.71 13.16 8.34
CA ALA A 138 -11.99 13.87 8.41
C ALA A 138 -12.17 14.61 9.75
N ASP A 139 -11.68 14.05 10.86
CA ASP A 139 -11.86 14.63 12.19
C ASP A 139 -10.71 15.56 12.59
N HIS A 140 -9.47 15.28 12.17
CA HIS A 140 -8.26 15.91 12.70
C HIS A 140 -7.32 16.48 11.61
N GLY A 141 -7.64 16.30 10.34
CA GLY A 141 -6.85 16.75 9.21
C GLY A 141 -5.69 15.82 8.84
N PHE A 142 -5.10 16.08 7.67
CA PHE A 142 -4.15 15.18 7.03
C PHE A 142 -2.89 14.90 7.84
N TYR A 143 -2.28 15.91 8.44
CA TYR A 143 -1.01 15.72 9.15
C TYR A 143 -1.14 14.85 10.39
N ILE A 144 -2.26 14.98 11.11
CA ILE A 144 -2.56 14.11 12.26
C ILE A 144 -2.85 12.70 11.77
N ALA A 145 -3.64 12.55 10.72
CA ALA A 145 -3.91 11.25 10.10
C ALA A 145 -2.61 10.56 9.66
N LEU A 146 -1.69 11.28 9.03
CA LEU A 146 -0.39 10.77 8.60
C LEU A 146 0.42 10.22 9.77
N ILE A 147 0.51 10.95 10.88
CA ILE A 147 1.24 10.51 12.08
C ILE A 147 0.56 9.26 12.69
N VAL A 148 -0.75 9.30 12.87
CA VAL A 148 -1.52 8.20 13.47
C VAL A 148 -1.42 6.93 12.62
N VAL A 149 -1.67 7.03 11.32
CA VAL A 149 -1.63 5.89 10.40
C VAL A 149 -0.24 5.28 10.32
N SER A 150 0.80 6.12 10.20
CA SER A 150 2.18 5.62 10.12
C SER A 150 2.63 4.96 11.41
N SER A 151 2.23 5.50 12.56
CA SER A 151 2.50 4.87 13.87
C SER A 151 1.76 3.54 14.04
N MET A 152 0.49 3.48 13.65
CA MET A 152 -0.31 2.25 13.71
C MET A 152 0.25 1.18 12.75
N PHE A 153 0.69 1.57 11.55
CA PHE A 153 1.31 0.65 10.61
C PHE A 153 2.65 0.11 11.13
N ALA A 154 3.48 0.95 11.74
CA ALA A 154 4.72 0.50 12.39
C ALA A 154 4.44 -0.47 13.55
N LEU A 155 3.43 -0.19 14.39
CA LEU A 155 3.00 -1.11 15.46
C LEU A 155 2.47 -2.44 14.89
N TYR A 156 1.75 -2.39 13.77
CA TYR A 156 1.25 -3.56 13.07
C TYR A 156 2.39 -4.46 12.58
N MET A 157 3.48 -3.88 12.10
CA MET A 157 4.66 -4.60 11.60
C MET A 157 5.68 -4.94 12.69
N LEU A 158 5.59 -4.35 13.88
CA LEU A 158 6.56 -4.51 14.97
C LEU A 158 6.84 -5.97 15.38
N PRO A 159 5.84 -6.86 15.56
CA PRO A 159 6.12 -8.25 15.95
C PRO A 159 6.92 -9.00 14.88
N VAL A 160 6.63 -8.79 13.60
CA VAL A 160 7.38 -9.37 12.47
C VAL A 160 8.80 -8.85 12.47
N THR A 161 8.97 -7.54 12.56
CA THR A 161 10.29 -6.90 12.60
C THR A 161 11.12 -7.38 13.80
N THR A 162 10.50 -7.48 14.97
CA THR A 162 11.17 -7.97 16.20
C THR A 162 11.60 -9.44 16.07
N TYR A 163 10.76 -10.28 15.46
CA TYR A 163 11.06 -11.70 15.26
C TYR A 163 12.30 -11.92 14.40
N PHE A 164 12.47 -11.11 13.35
CA PHE A 164 13.59 -11.25 12.42
C PHE A 164 14.83 -10.44 12.80
N ALA A 165 14.71 -9.40 13.63
CA ALA A 165 15.79 -8.46 13.89
C ALA A 165 16.77 -8.90 14.98
N GLY A 166 16.32 -9.64 15.98
CA GLY A 166 17.13 -10.14 17.10
C GLY A 166 17.60 -9.10 18.12
N ASP A 167 17.79 -7.84 17.74
CA ASP A 167 18.23 -6.74 18.60
C ASP A 167 17.52 -5.40 18.31
N LEU A 168 17.73 -4.42 19.19
CA LEU A 168 17.12 -3.09 19.05
C LEU A 168 17.54 -2.37 17.76
N THR A 169 18.80 -2.52 17.37
CA THR A 169 19.32 -1.88 16.13
C THR A 169 18.64 -2.46 14.90
N GLY A 170 18.48 -3.78 14.84
CA GLY A 170 17.75 -4.45 13.77
C GLY A 170 16.27 -4.08 13.74
N ILE A 171 15.62 -3.93 14.92
CA ILE A 171 14.23 -3.44 15.01
C ILE A 171 14.12 -2.04 14.42
N LEU A 172 14.98 -1.12 14.79
CA LEU A 172 14.97 0.25 14.26
C LEU A 172 15.25 0.28 12.74
N ARG A 173 16.23 -0.52 12.29
CA ARG A 173 16.52 -0.68 10.85
C ARG A 173 15.32 -1.21 10.06
N GLY A 174 14.50 -2.06 10.65
CA GLY A 174 13.28 -2.57 10.02
C GLY A 174 12.12 -1.57 10.06
N LEU A 175 11.92 -0.85 11.17
CA LEU A 175 10.78 0.06 11.35
C LEU A 175 10.90 1.39 10.61
N LEU A 176 12.11 1.96 10.50
CA LEU A 176 12.31 3.27 9.87
C LEU A 176 11.88 3.28 8.39
N PRO A 177 12.24 2.30 7.54
CA PRO A 177 11.73 2.23 6.17
C PRO A 177 10.22 2.07 6.11
N LEU A 178 9.62 1.27 7.00
CA LEU A 178 8.17 1.07 7.06
C LEU A 178 7.43 2.35 7.43
N LEU A 179 7.98 3.17 8.33
CA LEU A 179 7.45 4.49 8.64
C LEU A 179 7.51 5.41 7.41
N ALA A 180 8.66 5.46 6.73
CA ALA A 180 8.84 6.26 5.52
C ALA A 180 7.90 5.80 4.38
N GLU A 181 7.76 4.50 4.20
CA GLU A 181 6.80 3.90 3.26
C GLU A 181 5.37 4.30 3.61
N SER A 182 4.99 4.19 4.88
CA SER A 182 3.64 4.56 5.32
C SER A 182 3.34 6.04 5.07
N VAL A 183 4.31 6.93 5.32
CA VAL A 183 4.18 8.37 5.01
C VAL A 183 3.97 8.59 3.51
N PHE A 184 4.78 7.93 2.67
CA PHE A 184 4.64 8.00 1.21
C PHE A 184 3.27 7.50 0.75
N LEU A 185 2.81 6.34 1.24
CA LEU A 185 1.52 5.75 0.86
C LEU A 185 0.33 6.61 1.33
N CYS A 186 0.43 7.26 2.50
CA CYS A 186 -0.58 8.22 2.95
C CYS A 186 -0.68 9.42 2.00
N ALA A 187 0.47 9.96 1.57
CA ALA A 187 0.51 11.04 0.58
C ALA A 187 -0.02 10.58 -0.78
N PHE A 188 0.36 9.38 -1.20
CA PHE A 188 -0.10 8.79 -2.47
C PHE A 188 -1.62 8.60 -2.51
N PHE A 189 -2.20 8.06 -1.43
CA PHE A 189 -3.66 7.93 -1.31
C PHE A 189 -4.37 9.29 -1.31
N LYS A 190 -3.81 10.27 -0.59
CA LYS A 190 -4.37 11.62 -0.53
C LYS A 190 -4.44 12.27 -1.91
N GLU A 191 -3.38 12.18 -2.71
CA GLU A 191 -3.33 12.80 -4.04
C GLU A 191 -4.18 12.05 -5.06
N SER A 192 -4.12 10.72 -5.06
CA SER A 192 -4.83 9.89 -6.04
C SER A 192 -6.32 9.72 -5.75
N LYS A 193 -6.74 9.89 -4.48
CA LYS A 193 -8.11 9.63 -4.00
C LYS A 193 -8.63 8.21 -4.28
N THR A 194 -7.74 7.29 -4.64
CA THR A 194 -8.07 5.89 -4.92
C THR A 194 -7.12 4.94 -4.21
N LEU A 195 -7.68 3.88 -3.62
CA LEU A 195 -6.90 2.80 -3.00
C LEU A 195 -6.08 1.99 -3.99
N LEU A 196 -6.41 2.06 -5.28
CA LEU A 196 -5.67 1.33 -6.31
C LEU A 196 -4.20 1.74 -6.37
N CYS A 197 -3.89 3.02 -6.14
CA CYS A 197 -2.51 3.50 -6.20
C CYS A 197 -1.64 2.92 -5.08
N PRO A 198 -1.96 3.06 -3.78
CA PRO A 198 -1.17 2.45 -2.74
C PRO A 198 -1.14 0.91 -2.84
N ILE A 199 -2.25 0.26 -3.19
CA ILE A 199 -2.30 -1.20 -3.38
C ILE A 199 -1.36 -1.63 -4.52
N ALA A 200 -1.45 -0.99 -5.69
CA ALA A 200 -0.63 -1.35 -6.84
C ALA A 200 0.87 -1.08 -6.59
N PHE A 201 1.19 0.03 -5.94
CA PHE A 201 2.56 0.33 -5.52
C PHE A 201 3.10 -0.74 -4.57
N THR A 202 2.42 -0.97 -3.43
CA THR A 202 2.84 -1.94 -2.42
C THR A 202 2.94 -3.35 -3.00
N ALA A 203 1.94 -3.78 -3.77
CA ALA A 203 1.96 -5.07 -4.44
C ALA A 203 3.16 -5.20 -5.41
N THR A 204 3.47 -4.16 -6.19
CA THR A 204 4.62 -4.16 -7.10
C THR A 204 5.93 -4.24 -6.33
N VAL A 205 6.10 -3.43 -5.29
CA VAL A 205 7.31 -3.43 -4.45
C VAL A 205 7.52 -4.80 -3.79
N GLU A 206 6.50 -5.32 -3.15
CA GLU A 206 6.60 -6.60 -2.43
C GLU A 206 6.77 -7.79 -3.38
N MET A 207 6.10 -7.79 -4.53
CA MET A 207 6.31 -8.80 -5.57
C MET A 207 7.76 -8.79 -6.07
N LEU A 208 8.33 -7.63 -6.34
CA LEU A 208 9.71 -7.52 -6.81
C LEU A 208 10.72 -7.94 -5.73
N LYS A 209 10.42 -7.70 -4.44
CA LYS A 209 11.25 -8.17 -3.33
C LYS A 209 11.30 -9.71 -3.25
N VAL A 210 10.24 -10.43 -3.63
CA VAL A 210 10.25 -11.91 -3.67
C VAL A 210 11.33 -12.46 -4.61
N PHE A 211 11.62 -11.72 -5.67
CA PHE A 211 12.65 -12.09 -6.65
C PHE A 211 14.04 -11.53 -6.32
N THR A 212 14.17 -10.82 -5.21
CA THR A 212 15.42 -10.17 -4.81
C THR A 212 16.09 -10.94 -3.67
N PRO A 213 17.41 -11.19 -3.72
CA PRO A 213 18.13 -11.81 -2.62
C PRO A 213 17.98 -10.99 -1.35
N LEU A 214 17.77 -11.68 -0.23
CA LEU A 214 17.61 -11.03 1.09
C LEU A 214 18.84 -10.18 1.45
N GLU A 215 20.04 -10.63 1.08
CA GLU A 215 21.28 -9.91 1.31
C GLU A 215 21.32 -8.55 0.61
N ALA A 216 20.72 -8.43 -0.58
CA ALA A 216 20.62 -7.16 -1.30
C ALA A 216 19.67 -6.17 -0.61
N LEU A 217 18.73 -6.66 0.19
CA LEU A 217 17.76 -5.84 0.92
C LEU A 217 18.22 -5.46 2.34
N THR A 218 19.25 -6.12 2.88
CA THR A 218 19.73 -5.94 4.26
C THR A 218 21.11 -5.27 4.38
N GLY A 219 21.69 -4.87 3.24
CA GLY A 219 22.99 -4.19 3.21
C GLY A 219 22.96 -2.83 3.96
N ASP A 220 24.10 -2.43 4.52
CA ASP A 220 24.23 -1.20 5.32
C ASP A 220 23.78 0.06 4.59
N TYR A 221 23.88 0.09 3.27
CA TYR A 221 23.45 1.21 2.42
C TYR A 221 21.97 1.19 2.07
N THR A 222 21.29 0.04 2.20
CA THR A 222 19.89 -0.12 1.77
C THR A 222 18.95 0.77 2.57
N LEU A 223 19.12 0.85 3.89
CA LEU A 223 18.27 1.65 4.76
C LEU A 223 18.26 3.14 4.40
N PRO A 224 19.40 3.85 4.31
CA PRO A 224 19.39 5.26 3.92
C PRO A 224 18.83 5.46 2.51
N PHE A 225 19.11 4.57 1.55
CA PHE A 225 18.53 4.65 0.21
C PHE A 225 17.00 4.48 0.24
N MET A 226 16.46 3.57 1.04
CA MET A 226 15.01 3.40 1.19
C MET A 226 14.35 4.70 1.66
N ILE A 227 14.85 5.28 2.75
CA ILE A 227 14.28 6.49 3.35
C ILE A 227 14.38 7.68 2.40
N VAL A 228 15.56 7.91 1.83
CA VAL A 228 15.80 9.03 0.89
C VAL A 228 14.92 8.87 -0.34
N THR A 229 14.80 7.64 -0.86
CA THR A 229 13.96 7.38 -2.03
C THR A 229 12.50 7.74 -1.76
N TYR A 230 11.92 7.35 -0.62
CA TYR A 230 10.56 7.75 -0.28
C TYR A 230 10.40 9.26 -0.17
N ILE A 231 11.35 9.97 0.48
CA ILE A 231 11.31 11.42 0.61
C ILE A 231 11.35 12.11 -0.77
N VAL A 232 12.20 11.61 -1.69
CA VAL A 232 12.32 12.16 -3.05
C VAL A 232 11.11 11.81 -3.91
N LEU A 233 10.56 10.61 -3.76
CA LEU A 233 9.40 10.17 -4.54
C LEU A 233 8.12 10.93 -4.20
N ILE A 234 7.96 11.46 -2.97
CA ILE A 234 6.74 12.20 -2.58
C ILE A 234 6.46 13.37 -3.53
N PRO A 235 7.33 14.37 -3.70
CA PRO A 235 7.04 15.52 -4.56
C PRO A 235 6.93 15.12 -6.04
N VAL A 236 7.69 14.14 -6.49
CA VAL A 236 7.61 13.63 -7.87
C VAL A 236 6.27 12.96 -8.12
N MET A 237 5.84 12.09 -7.21
CA MET A 237 4.53 11.43 -7.27
C MET A 237 3.39 12.44 -7.25
N GLN A 238 3.45 13.45 -6.37
CA GLN A 238 2.43 14.49 -6.28
C GLN A 238 2.27 15.24 -7.61
N SER A 239 3.37 15.57 -8.28
CA SER A 239 3.32 16.20 -9.61
C SER A 239 2.63 15.29 -10.63
N PHE A 240 3.06 14.02 -10.76
CA PHE A 240 2.52 13.09 -11.75
C PHE A 240 1.02 12.77 -11.51
N VAL A 241 0.65 12.51 -10.27
CA VAL A 241 -0.75 12.20 -9.92
C VAL A 241 -1.64 13.44 -10.08
N GLY A 242 -1.11 14.61 -9.73
CA GLY A 242 -1.79 15.88 -9.94
C GLY A 242 -2.09 16.14 -11.41
N ASP A 243 -1.15 15.88 -12.31
CA ASP A 243 -1.33 16.00 -13.75
C ASP A 243 -2.39 15.03 -14.28
N VAL A 244 -2.38 13.76 -13.85
CA VAL A 244 -3.39 12.76 -14.22
C VAL A 244 -4.78 13.20 -13.79
N ARG A 245 -4.91 13.68 -12.55
CA ARG A 245 -6.19 14.16 -12.01
C ARG A 245 -6.74 15.35 -12.80
N GLN A 246 -5.89 16.33 -13.11
CA GLN A 246 -6.30 17.49 -13.91
C GLN A 246 -6.75 17.10 -15.32
N GLN A 247 -6.13 16.08 -15.92
CA GLN A 247 -6.57 15.58 -17.23
C GLN A 247 -7.95 14.92 -17.14
N ASP A 248 -8.21 14.12 -16.09
CA ASP A 248 -9.52 13.49 -15.91
C ASP A 248 -10.62 14.54 -15.67
N GLU A 249 -10.37 15.55 -14.84
CA GLU A 249 -11.33 16.65 -14.60
C GLU A 249 -11.65 17.43 -15.88
N ARG A 250 -10.68 17.62 -16.78
CA ARG A 250 -10.91 18.27 -18.09
C ARG A 250 -11.77 17.41 -19.02
N LEU A 251 -11.54 16.08 -19.03
CA LEU A 251 -12.31 15.17 -19.87
C LEU A 251 -13.79 15.11 -19.42
N ASP A 252 -14.03 15.11 -18.11
CA ASP A 252 -15.38 15.10 -17.54
C ASP A 252 -16.11 16.45 -17.76
N SER A 253 -15.39 17.55 -17.90
CA SER A 253 -15.94 18.88 -18.12
C SER A 253 -16.21 19.21 -19.61
N THR A 254 -15.77 18.36 -20.54
CA THR A 254 -16.02 18.56 -21.97
C THR A 254 -17.49 18.27 -22.25
N PRO A 255 -18.31 19.27 -22.68
CA PRO A 255 -19.72 19.01 -23.00
C PRO A 255 -19.80 17.95 -24.10
N VAL A 256 -20.60 16.92 -23.84
CA VAL A 256 -20.95 15.95 -24.87
C VAL A 256 -21.55 16.75 -26.01
N PRO A 257 -21.02 16.72 -27.25
CA PRO A 257 -21.62 17.40 -28.36
C PRO A 257 -23.07 16.90 -28.45
N ASP A 258 -24.02 17.84 -28.37
CA ASP A 258 -25.42 17.54 -28.58
C ASP A 258 -25.48 16.71 -29.87
N SER A 259 -25.90 15.46 -29.74
CA SER A 259 -26.19 14.64 -30.91
C SER A 259 -27.20 15.46 -31.72
N GLU A 260 -26.77 15.96 -32.88
CA GLU A 260 -27.67 16.57 -33.86
C GLU A 260 -28.88 15.62 -33.95
N GLU A 261 -30.00 16.06 -33.39
CA GLU A 261 -31.28 15.46 -33.66
C GLU A 261 -31.41 15.54 -35.19
N ASP A 262 -31.16 14.38 -35.85
CA ASP A 262 -31.56 14.18 -37.24
C ASP A 262 -33.06 14.46 -37.32
N ASP A 263 -33.41 15.73 -37.57
CA ASP A 263 -34.68 16.11 -38.11
C ASP A 263 -34.82 15.49 -39.51
N ALA A 264 -35.16 14.21 -39.50
CA ALA A 264 -35.69 13.54 -40.70
C ALA A 264 -37.21 13.76 -40.74
N THR A 265 -37.61 14.87 -41.37
CA THR A 265 -38.96 15.06 -41.92
C THR A 265 -39.20 14.16 -43.12
#